data_2847d31e8018791752fa5de90644c128
#
_entry.id   2847d31e8018791752fa5de90644c128
#
_cell.length_a   1.000
_cell.length_b   1.000
_cell.length_c   1.000
_cell.angle_alpha   90.00
_cell.angle_beta   90.00
_cell.angle_gamma   90.00
#
_symmetry.space_group_name_H-M   'P 1'
#
loop_
_entity.id
_entity.type
_entity.pdbx_description
1 polymer ?
#
loop_
_entity_poly.entity_id
_entity_poly.type
_entity_poly.pdbx_seq_one_letter_code
_entity_poly.pdbx_strand_id
1 'polypeptide(L)'
;MYKRQQYIAEEIEYETGFETRETVLGYIQRGGGPTAFDRNLATRMGGHATELIVSGQFGRMVSLRGSEITSVPLSEVAGKLKLVTEEHDLVIQGRRMGICFG
;
A
#
# COMPACT_ATOMS: atom_id res chain seq x y z
N MET A 1 4.71 8.53 -18.21
CA MET A 1 4.63 9.06 -16.83
C MET A 1 6.01 9.41 -16.26
N TYR A 2 7.06 8.63 -16.52
CA TYR A 2 8.43 8.86 -16.02
C TYR A 2 9.16 10.08 -16.59
N LYS A 3 8.82 10.52 -17.79
CA LYS A 3 9.47 11.68 -18.45
C LYS A 3 9.36 13.01 -17.70
N ARG A 4 8.33 13.19 -16.87
CA ARG A 4 8.16 14.42 -16.08
C ARG A 4 9.15 14.50 -14.91
N GLN A 5 9.45 13.38 -14.28
CA GLN A 5 10.39 13.31 -13.14
C GLN A 5 11.80 13.59 -13.61
N GLN A 6 12.21 12.99 -14.72
CA GLN A 6 13.51 13.24 -15.34
C GLN A 6 13.65 14.72 -15.74
N TYR A 7 12.64 15.29 -16.39
CA TYR A 7 12.64 16.71 -16.75
C TYR A 7 12.80 17.63 -15.53
N ILE A 8 12.07 17.34 -14.43
CA ILE A 8 12.19 18.14 -13.22
C ILE A 8 13.60 17.99 -12.59
N ALA A 9 14.19 16.81 -12.61
CA ALA A 9 15.55 16.62 -12.10
C ALA A 9 16.57 17.41 -12.93
N GLU A 10 16.46 17.37 -14.27
CA GLU A 10 17.32 18.13 -15.18
C GLU A 10 17.18 19.65 -14.97
N GLU A 11 15.98 20.18 -14.79
CA GLU A 11 15.74 21.61 -14.51
C GLU A 11 16.31 22.02 -13.15
N ILE A 12 16.12 21.21 -12.12
CA ILE A 12 16.69 21.49 -10.80
C ILE A 12 18.23 21.52 -10.87
N GLU A 13 18.84 20.56 -11.57
CA GLU A 13 20.29 20.52 -11.75
C GLU A 13 20.79 21.74 -12.51
N TYR A 14 20.09 22.14 -13.57
CA TYR A 14 20.42 23.30 -14.37
C TYR A 14 20.36 24.61 -13.55
N GLU A 15 19.29 24.80 -12.77
CA GLU A 15 19.06 26.02 -12.00
C GLU A 15 19.93 26.11 -10.74
N THR A 16 20.28 24.99 -10.13
CA THR A 16 21.00 24.97 -8.85
C THR A 16 22.47 24.60 -8.96
N GLY A 17 22.87 23.93 -10.04
CA GLY A 17 24.22 23.36 -10.20
C GLY A 17 24.48 22.13 -9.31
N PHE A 18 23.48 21.63 -8.58
CA PHE A 18 23.59 20.41 -7.79
C PHE A 18 23.21 19.20 -8.59
N GLU A 19 24.04 18.14 -8.54
CA GLU A 19 23.67 16.84 -9.15
C GLU A 19 22.33 16.37 -8.61
N THR A 20 21.37 16.21 -9.50
CA THR A 20 20.00 15.84 -9.15
C THR A 20 19.63 14.53 -9.82
N ARG A 21 19.05 13.59 -9.05
CA ARG A 21 18.62 12.28 -9.52
C ARG A 21 17.18 11.99 -9.11
N GLU A 22 16.39 11.47 -10.02
CA GLU A 22 15.08 10.92 -9.70
C GLU A 22 15.16 9.44 -9.28
N THR A 23 14.30 9.04 -8.38
CA THR A 23 14.13 7.64 -8.00
C THR A 23 12.67 7.23 -8.12
N VAL A 24 12.39 6.26 -8.97
CA VAL A 24 11.05 5.68 -9.10
C VAL A 24 10.84 4.66 -7.99
N LEU A 25 10.04 5.01 -6.99
CA LEU A 25 9.79 4.20 -5.78
C LEU A 25 8.82 3.03 -5.99
N GLY A 26 8.70 2.43 -7.14
CA GLY A 26 7.75 1.36 -7.44
C GLY A 26 7.71 0.24 -6.38
N TYR A 27 8.39 -0.85 -6.61
CA TYR A 27 8.41 -2.01 -5.69
C TYR A 27 9.08 -1.76 -4.34
N ILE A 28 9.95 -0.78 -4.25
CA ILE A 28 10.63 -0.40 -2.99
C ILE A 28 9.62 -0.04 -1.91
N GLN A 29 8.49 0.59 -2.26
CA GLN A 29 7.43 0.95 -1.31
C GLN A 29 6.68 -0.27 -0.74
N ARG A 30 6.77 -1.43 -1.38
CA ARG A 30 6.13 -2.66 -0.89
C ARG A 30 6.93 -3.37 0.18
N GLY A 31 8.14 -2.90 0.48
CA GLY A 31 9.01 -3.50 1.49
C GLY A 31 9.87 -4.64 0.96
N GLY A 32 10.50 -5.34 1.88
CA GLY A 32 11.43 -6.44 1.60
C GLY A 32 10.76 -7.82 1.57
N GLY A 33 11.48 -8.85 2.01
CA GLY A 33 10.96 -10.21 2.13
C GLY A 33 9.86 -10.30 3.19
N PRO A 34 8.90 -11.25 3.02
CA PRO A 34 7.79 -11.42 3.96
C PRO A 34 8.28 -11.88 5.33
N THR A 35 7.67 -11.33 6.37
CA THR A 35 7.88 -11.75 7.75
C THR A 35 7.12 -13.05 8.04
N ALA A 36 7.34 -13.65 9.22
CA ALA A 36 6.54 -14.79 9.70
C ALA A 36 5.04 -14.43 9.80
N PHE A 37 4.73 -13.19 10.23
CA PHE A 37 3.36 -12.69 10.27
C PHE A 37 2.72 -12.66 8.86
N ASP A 38 3.42 -12.13 7.87
CA ASP A 38 2.93 -12.04 6.49
C ASP A 38 2.64 -13.42 5.91
N ARG A 39 3.52 -14.40 6.17
CA ARG A 39 3.38 -15.77 5.70
C ARG A 39 2.17 -16.46 6.32
N ASN A 40 2.01 -16.35 7.64
CA ASN A 40 0.87 -16.92 8.36
C ASN A 40 -0.44 -16.27 7.92
N LEU A 41 -0.47 -14.95 7.76
CA LEU A 41 -1.64 -14.22 7.27
C LEU A 41 -2.03 -14.66 5.86
N ALA A 42 -1.07 -14.75 4.94
CA ALA A 42 -1.30 -15.19 3.57
C ALA A 42 -1.86 -16.63 3.53
N THR A 43 -1.31 -17.54 4.35
CA THR A 43 -1.79 -18.93 4.45
C THR A 43 -3.23 -18.98 4.95
N ARG A 44 -3.57 -18.23 6.00
CA ARG A 44 -4.93 -18.15 6.56
C ARG A 44 -5.92 -17.57 5.55
N MET A 45 -5.53 -16.49 4.86
CA MET A 45 -6.37 -15.88 3.82
C MET A 45 -6.58 -16.81 2.64
N GLY A 46 -5.54 -17.52 2.18
CA GLY A 46 -5.64 -18.50 1.10
C GLY A 46 -6.54 -19.67 1.46
N GLY A 47 -6.43 -20.21 2.68
CA GLY A 47 -7.31 -21.25 3.21
C GLY A 47 -8.78 -20.82 3.19
N HIS A 48 -9.08 -19.65 3.74
CA HIS A 48 -10.45 -19.12 3.74
C HIS A 48 -10.99 -18.83 2.34
N ALA A 49 -10.16 -18.35 1.41
CA ALA A 49 -10.56 -18.18 0.01
C ALA A 49 -10.95 -19.52 -0.64
N THR A 50 -10.20 -20.59 -0.33
CA THR A 50 -10.53 -21.95 -0.81
C THR A 50 -11.86 -22.44 -0.24
N GLU A 51 -12.13 -22.21 1.05
CA GLU A 51 -13.41 -22.54 1.67
C GLU A 51 -14.60 -21.82 1.01
N LEU A 52 -14.43 -20.53 0.68
CA LEU A 52 -15.46 -19.78 -0.04
C LEU A 52 -15.74 -20.37 -1.43
N ILE A 53 -14.71 -20.79 -2.17
CA ILE A 53 -14.87 -21.44 -3.46
C ILE A 53 -15.60 -22.77 -3.33
N VAL A 54 -15.18 -23.63 -2.40
CA VAL A 54 -15.78 -24.95 -2.17
C VAL A 54 -17.26 -24.83 -1.75
N SER A 55 -17.58 -23.79 -0.95
CA SER A 55 -18.97 -23.51 -0.52
C SER A 55 -19.79 -22.70 -1.54
N GLY A 56 -19.24 -22.39 -2.73
CA GLY A 56 -19.94 -21.66 -3.78
C GLY A 56 -20.16 -20.18 -3.49
N GLN A 57 -19.44 -19.61 -2.51
CA GLN A 57 -19.56 -18.20 -2.13
C GLN A 57 -18.65 -17.32 -2.98
N PHE A 58 -19.03 -17.07 -4.22
CA PHE A 58 -18.32 -16.23 -5.17
C PHE A 58 -18.63 -14.73 -4.98
N GLY A 59 -17.82 -13.86 -5.63
CA GLY A 59 -18.00 -12.42 -5.58
C GLY A 59 -17.66 -11.80 -4.22
N ARG A 60 -16.78 -12.43 -3.46
CA ARG A 60 -16.34 -11.99 -2.13
C ARG A 60 -14.83 -11.77 -2.09
N MET A 61 -14.40 -10.87 -1.23
CA MET A 61 -13.01 -10.62 -0.92
C MET A 61 -12.72 -11.09 0.50
N VAL A 62 -11.68 -11.91 0.67
CA VAL A 62 -11.19 -12.29 2.01
C VAL A 62 -10.61 -11.06 2.70
N SER A 63 -10.90 -10.89 3.97
CA SER A 63 -10.45 -9.74 4.75
C SER A 63 -10.07 -10.15 6.18
N LEU A 64 -9.16 -9.38 6.78
CA LEU A 64 -8.81 -9.49 8.19
C LEU A 64 -9.58 -8.42 8.99
N ARG A 65 -10.35 -8.82 9.99
CA ARG A 65 -11.01 -7.94 10.95
C ARG A 65 -10.52 -8.26 12.37
N GLY A 66 -9.74 -7.34 12.94
CA GLY A 66 -9.02 -7.63 14.18
C GLY A 66 -8.04 -8.79 13.97
N SER A 67 -8.27 -9.93 14.63
CA SER A 67 -7.49 -11.17 14.50
C SER A 67 -8.17 -12.26 13.65
N GLU A 68 -9.38 -12.01 13.17
CA GLU A 68 -10.21 -13.01 12.47
C GLU A 68 -10.19 -12.82 10.97
N ILE A 69 -10.09 -13.94 10.24
CA ILE A 69 -10.28 -13.96 8.79
C ILE A 69 -11.77 -14.05 8.50
N THR A 70 -12.25 -13.16 7.68
CA THR A 70 -13.65 -13.09 7.23
C THR A 70 -13.71 -12.76 5.75
N SER A 71 -14.90 -12.52 5.21
CA SER A 71 -15.05 -12.08 3.84
C SER A 71 -16.13 -11.00 3.71
N VAL A 72 -15.98 -10.14 2.72
CA VAL A 72 -16.92 -9.07 2.38
C VAL A 72 -17.31 -9.17 0.90
N PRO A 73 -18.53 -8.79 0.52
CA PRO A 73 -18.91 -8.72 -0.89
C PRO A 73 -18.01 -7.78 -1.67
N LEU A 74 -17.61 -8.12 -2.89
CA LEU A 74 -16.82 -7.24 -3.76
C LEU A 74 -17.55 -5.92 -4.06
N SER A 75 -18.87 -5.89 -4.07
CA SER A 75 -19.67 -4.68 -4.25
C SER A 75 -19.48 -3.64 -3.13
N GLU A 76 -19.06 -4.06 -1.94
CA GLU A 76 -18.74 -3.14 -0.84
C GLU A 76 -17.36 -2.49 -0.99
N VAL A 77 -16.49 -3.09 -1.79
CA VAL A 77 -15.10 -2.67 -1.99
C VAL A 77 -14.91 -1.94 -3.32
N ALA A 78 -15.65 -2.34 -4.35
CA ALA A 78 -15.54 -1.78 -5.69
C ALA A 78 -15.80 -0.27 -5.69
N GLY A 79 -14.89 0.48 -6.32
CA GLY A 79 -14.98 1.94 -6.41
C GLY A 79 -14.64 2.70 -5.14
N LYS A 80 -14.24 2.02 -4.07
CA LYS A 80 -13.82 2.66 -2.82
C LYS A 80 -12.31 2.47 -2.61
N LEU A 81 -11.63 3.59 -2.31
CA LEU A 81 -10.23 3.57 -1.93
C LEU A 81 -10.11 3.76 -0.41
N LYS A 82 -9.34 2.91 0.23
CA LYS A 82 -8.95 3.12 1.62
C LYS A 82 -7.73 4.04 1.64
N LEU A 83 -8.00 5.32 1.80
CA LEU A 83 -6.96 6.35 1.89
C LEU A 83 -6.39 6.42 3.30
N VAL A 84 -5.12 6.84 3.40
CA VAL A 84 -4.51 7.27 4.65
C VAL A 84 -4.92 8.73 4.87
N THR A 85 -5.61 8.99 5.97
CA THR A 85 -6.06 10.36 6.33
C THR A 85 -4.99 11.09 7.13
N GLU A 86 -5.13 12.41 7.24
CA GLU A 86 -4.21 13.22 8.05
C GLU A 86 -4.29 12.89 9.55
N GLU A 87 -5.43 12.38 10.00
CA GLU A 87 -5.69 11.96 11.37
C GLU A 87 -5.14 10.55 11.67
N HIS A 88 -4.56 9.87 10.68
CA HIS A 88 -3.96 8.56 10.91
C HIS A 88 -2.80 8.67 11.90
N ASP A 89 -2.75 7.78 12.90
CA ASP A 89 -1.78 7.85 14.00
C ASP A 89 -0.32 7.96 13.51
N LEU A 90 0.07 7.19 12.51
CA LEU A 90 1.42 7.26 11.95
C LEU A 90 1.73 8.59 11.26
N VAL A 91 0.73 9.26 10.66
CA VAL A 91 0.89 10.60 10.08
C VAL A 91 1.10 11.62 11.18
N ILE A 92 0.29 11.55 12.24
CA ILE A 92 0.42 12.40 13.42
C ILE A 92 1.79 12.22 14.07
N GLN A 93 2.26 10.98 14.26
CA GLN A 93 3.58 10.71 14.82
C GLN A 93 4.70 11.22 13.91
N GLY A 94 4.61 11.02 12.60
CA GLY A 94 5.57 11.55 11.64
C GLY A 94 5.69 13.07 11.72
N ARG A 95 4.56 13.79 11.80
CA ARG A 95 4.56 15.26 11.98
C ARG A 95 5.21 15.70 13.28
N ARG A 96 4.97 14.99 14.39
CA ARG A 96 5.63 15.24 15.69
C ARG A 96 7.15 15.07 15.61
N MET A 97 7.63 14.20 14.74
CA MET A 97 9.04 13.96 14.47
C MET A 97 9.63 14.97 13.45
N GLY A 98 8.85 15.90 12.95
CA GLY A 98 9.29 16.89 11.96
C GLY A 98 9.33 16.38 10.51
N ILE A 99 8.69 15.24 10.21
CA ILE A 99 8.58 14.73 8.85
C ILE A 99 7.57 15.60 8.07
N CYS A 100 7.98 16.09 6.91
CA CYS A 100 7.11 16.80 5.99
C CYS A 100 6.30 15.82 5.13
N PHE A 101 5.01 16.06 5.00
CA PHE A 101 4.09 15.27 4.19
C PHE A 101 3.59 16.00 2.94
N GLY A 102 4.21 17.09 2.56
CA GLY A 102 3.84 17.92 1.41
C GLY A 102 2.87 19.03 1.72
#